data_4611240be7ae45e34a483082a476aa3b
#
_entry.id   4611240be7ae45e34a483082a476aa3b
#
_cell.length_a   1.000
_cell.length_b   1.000
_cell.length_c   1.000
_cell.angle_alpha   90.00
_cell.angle_beta   90.00
_cell.angle_gamma   90.00
#
_symmetry.space_group_name_H-M   'P 1'
#
loop_
_entity.id
_entity.type
_entity.pdbx_description
1 polymer ?
#
loop_
_entity_poly.entity_id
_entity_poly.type
_entity_poly.pdbx_seq_one_letter_code
_entity_poly.pdbx_strand_id
1 'polypeptide(L)'
;MPNQKILYITTEMYPYQEDTNMAAVVNKMALKMHNEGNDVRVFMPRFGQISERKFQLHEVIRLSGMNIIINDLDQPLIIKVASLPGERLQVYFIDNEEYFKRKQYYFDDEGKPFDDNDERAIFFARGVIETIKKLNWVPDVIHLNGWMASFVPIYLKTYYESDTYFKDAKIVLSLYNEKDAALDQNIAAKLKFDNISGLKALDNPSVKTFVADSMNYVDMVVKGDEFLDEDLDKAFNETATPKSEYLDINSINQLY
;
A
#
# COMPACT_ATOMS: atom_id res chain seq x y z
N MET A 1 22.66 5.94 13.23
CA MET A 1 22.25 6.16 11.82
C MET A 1 21.53 7.49 11.75
N PRO A 2 21.50 8.19 10.61
CA PRO A 2 20.67 9.38 10.50
C PRO A 2 19.22 9.01 10.78
N ASN A 3 18.44 9.92 11.37
CA ASN A 3 17.03 9.77 11.62
C ASN A 3 16.29 9.80 10.26
N GLN A 4 15.96 8.63 9.70
CA GLN A 4 15.30 8.50 8.42
C GLN A 4 13.79 8.67 8.56
N LYS A 5 13.15 9.20 7.53
CA LYS A 5 11.69 9.24 7.37
C LYS A 5 11.23 8.03 6.59
N ILE A 6 10.60 7.08 7.27
CA ILE A 6 10.19 5.80 6.71
C ILE A 6 8.67 5.76 6.60
N LEU A 7 8.19 5.57 5.38
CA LEU A 7 6.78 5.43 5.05
C LEU A 7 6.45 3.96 4.80
N TYR A 8 5.69 3.35 5.69
CA TYR A 8 5.06 2.06 5.43
C TYR A 8 3.67 2.27 4.81
N ILE A 9 3.44 1.67 3.65
CA ILE A 9 2.14 1.60 3.00
C ILE A 9 1.73 0.14 2.98
N THR A 10 0.63 -0.19 3.62
CA THR A 10 0.23 -1.59 3.83
C THR A 10 -1.27 -1.77 3.73
N THR A 11 -1.70 -2.96 3.31
CA THR A 11 -3.10 -3.35 3.39
C THR A 11 -3.47 -3.94 4.75
N GLU A 12 -2.49 -4.44 5.51
CA GLU A 12 -2.70 -5.13 6.77
C GLU A 12 -1.66 -4.75 7.82
N MET A 13 -2.09 -4.58 9.07
CA MET A 13 -1.21 -4.32 10.21
C MET A 13 -1.89 -4.71 11.53
N TYR A 14 -1.20 -5.46 12.38
CA TYR A 14 -1.61 -5.69 13.77
C TYR A 14 -1.62 -4.35 14.56
N PRO A 15 -2.59 -4.07 15.41
CA PRO A 15 -3.73 -4.91 15.81
C PRO A 15 -5.03 -4.61 15.05
N TYR A 16 -4.98 -3.92 13.95
CA TYR A 16 -6.15 -3.57 13.14
C TYR A 16 -6.68 -4.77 12.36
N GLN A 17 -5.76 -5.65 11.95
CA GLN A 17 -5.98 -6.98 11.40
C GLN A 17 -5.00 -7.94 12.08
N GLU A 18 -5.44 -9.13 12.47
CA GLU A 18 -4.70 -9.94 13.44
C GLU A 18 -4.19 -11.28 12.86
N ASP A 19 -4.75 -11.79 11.76
CA ASP A 19 -4.62 -13.21 11.39
C ASP A 19 -3.61 -13.50 10.28
N THR A 20 -2.81 -12.52 9.85
CA THR A 20 -1.88 -12.71 8.72
C THR A 20 -0.43 -12.48 9.10
N ASN A 21 0.48 -13.15 8.36
CA ASN A 21 1.91 -12.90 8.48
C ASN A 21 2.24 -11.44 8.14
N MET A 22 1.65 -10.88 7.08
CA MET A 22 1.86 -9.47 6.69
C MET A 22 1.55 -8.54 7.86
N ALA A 23 0.39 -8.69 8.50
CA ALA A 23 -0.01 -7.82 9.62
C ALA A 23 1.01 -7.86 10.77
N ALA A 24 1.51 -9.05 11.11
CA ALA A 24 2.50 -9.23 12.16
C ALA A 24 3.88 -8.67 11.77
N VAL A 25 4.33 -8.91 10.55
CA VAL A 25 5.63 -8.47 10.03
C VAL A 25 5.67 -6.94 9.93
N VAL A 26 4.66 -6.32 9.32
CA VAL A 26 4.58 -4.85 9.18
C VAL A 26 4.58 -4.16 10.54
N ASN A 27 3.81 -4.66 11.50
CA ASN A 27 3.81 -4.12 12.86
C ASN A 27 5.22 -4.17 13.48
N LYS A 28 5.89 -5.32 13.43
CA LYS A 28 7.23 -5.49 13.99
C LYS A 28 8.26 -4.59 13.30
N MET A 29 8.22 -4.49 11.97
CA MET A 29 9.11 -3.61 11.21
C MET A 29 8.93 -2.15 11.62
N ALA A 30 7.69 -1.67 11.58
CA ALA A 30 7.39 -0.28 11.90
C ALA A 30 7.78 0.10 13.32
N LEU A 31 7.49 -0.77 14.31
CA LEU A 31 7.89 -0.58 15.70
C LEU A 31 9.41 -0.59 15.87
N LYS A 32 10.11 -1.55 15.25
CA LYS A 32 11.58 -1.61 15.33
C LYS A 32 12.19 -0.30 14.83
N MET A 33 11.82 0.14 13.63
CA MET A 33 12.37 1.36 13.05
C MET A 33 12.02 2.61 13.86
N HIS A 34 10.79 2.68 14.40
CA HIS A 34 10.38 3.75 15.29
C HIS A 34 11.21 3.79 16.60
N ASN A 35 11.42 2.63 17.23
CA ASN A 35 12.19 2.51 18.46
C ASN A 35 13.69 2.77 18.27
N GLU A 36 14.19 2.62 17.05
CA GLU A 36 15.56 3.01 16.68
C GLU A 36 15.71 4.51 16.38
N GLY A 37 14.63 5.29 16.56
CA GLY A 37 14.66 6.76 16.49
C GLY A 37 14.33 7.33 15.10
N ASN A 38 13.82 6.52 14.16
CA ASN A 38 13.37 7.02 12.87
C ASN A 38 11.98 7.69 12.98
N ASP A 39 11.70 8.65 12.07
CA ASP A 39 10.37 9.25 11.89
C ASP A 39 9.53 8.31 11.00
N VAL A 40 8.73 7.44 11.63
CA VAL A 40 7.97 6.39 10.95
C VAL A 40 6.50 6.79 10.86
N ARG A 41 5.92 6.63 9.67
CA ARG A 41 4.48 6.75 9.41
C ARG A 41 3.98 5.52 8.70
N VAL A 42 2.77 5.09 9.05
CA VAL A 42 2.10 3.97 8.42
C VAL A 42 0.81 4.45 7.79
N PHE A 43 0.52 3.99 6.57
CA PHE A 43 -0.72 4.23 5.87
C PHE A 43 -1.39 2.92 5.50
N MET A 44 -2.69 2.82 5.75
CA MET A 44 -3.50 1.65 5.38
C MET A 44 -4.93 2.05 5.02
N PRO A 45 -5.69 1.20 4.28
CA PRO A 45 -7.11 1.44 4.05
C PRO A 45 -7.90 1.31 5.36
N ARG A 46 -8.92 2.14 5.52
CA ARG A 46 -9.84 2.04 6.66
C ARG A 46 -10.93 1.03 6.38
N PHE A 47 -10.59 -0.24 6.27
CA PHE A 47 -11.59 -1.29 6.08
C PHE A 47 -12.67 -1.28 7.15
N GLY A 48 -13.92 -1.59 6.75
CA GLY A 48 -15.09 -1.50 7.61
C GLY A 48 -15.05 -2.37 8.87
N GLN A 49 -14.18 -3.39 8.90
CA GLN A 49 -13.94 -4.22 10.08
C GLN A 49 -13.08 -3.51 11.15
N ILE A 50 -12.34 -2.47 10.77
CA ILE A 50 -11.52 -1.71 11.72
C ILE A 50 -12.44 -0.83 12.56
N SER A 51 -12.58 -1.16 13.84
CA SER A 51 -13.46 -0.44 14.77
C SER A 51 -12.85 0.91 15.14
N GLU A 52 -13.46 2.00 14.68
CA GLU A 52 -13.04 3.37 15.00
C GLU A 52 -13.07 3.62 16.51
N ARG A 53 -14.08 3.09 17.21
CA ARG A 53 -14.20 3.24 18.66
C ARG A 53 -13.13 2.45 19.42
N LYS A 54 -12.88 1.18 19.03
CA LYS A 54 -11.86 0.32 19.68
C LYS A 54 -10.48 0.95 19.60
N PHE A 55 -10.14 1.49 18.42
CA PHE A 55 -8.81 2.03 18.13
C PHE A 55 -8.72 3.56 18.21
N GLN A 56 -9.79 4.23 18.65
CA GLN A 56 -9.84 5.68 18.81
C GLN A 56 -9.43 6.45 17.55
N LEU A 57 -9.90 5.98 16.38
CA LEU A 57 -9.68 6.68 15.14
C LEU A 57 -10.40 8.03 15.15
N HIS A 58 -9.71 9.07 14.76
CA HIS A 58 -10.31 10.40 14.61
C HIS A 58 -9.96 10.98 13.23
N GLU A 59 -10.89 11.71 12.65
CA GLU A 59 -10.69 12.36 11.36
C GLU A 59 -9.74 13.55 11.51
N VAL A 60 -8.82 13.67 10.57
CA VAL A 60 -7.92 14.82 10.43
C VAL A 60 -8.49 15.77 9.39
N ILE A 61 -9.37 16.67 9.79
CA ILE A 61 -10.13 17.56 8.90
C ILE A 61 -9.21 18.33 7.94
N ARG A 62 -8.05 18.80 8.38
CA ARG A 62 -7.10 19.52 7.54
C ARG A 62 -6.51 18.66 6.39
N LEU A 63 -6.53 17.35 6.52
CA LEU A 63 -6.06 16.40 5.50
C LEU A 63 -7.20 15.85 4.65
N SER A 64 -8.42 15.82 5.20
CA SER A 64 -9.63 15.39 4.51
C SER A 64 -10.15 16.45 3.51
N GLY A 65 -11.19 16.08 2.77
CA GLY A 65 -11.94 17.01 1.90
C GLY A 65 -11.31 17.24 0.53
N MET A 66 -10.26 16.50 0.14
CA MET A 66 -9.82 16.40 -1.24
C MET A 66 -10.69 15.35 -1.96
N ASN A 67 -10.93 15.55 -3.25
CA ASN A 67 -11.51 14.52 -4.09
C ASN A 67 -10.43 13.84 -4.93
N ILE A 68 -10.50 12.52 -5.02
CA ILE A 68 -9.71 11.73 -5.95
C ILE A 68 -10.65 11.33 -7.10
N ILE A 69 -10.31 11.74 -8.32
CA ILE A 69 -11.11 11.39 -9.49
C ILE A 69 -10.76 9.97 -9.91
N ILE A 70 -11.74 9.08 -9.88
CA ILE A 70 -11.63 7.70 -10.35
C ILE A 70 -12.66 7.48 -11.44
N ASN A 71 -12.23 7.12 -12.64
CA ASN A 71 -13.12 6.84 -13.76
C ASN A 71 -14.21 7.93 -13.98
N ASP A 72 -13.77 9.21 -13.97
CA ASP A 72 -14.64 10.41 -14.13
C ASP A 72 -15.62 10.66 -12.95
N LEU A 73 -15.43 10.00 -11.83
CA LEU A 73 -16.22 10.20 -10.62
C LEU A 73 -15.36 10.77 -9.49
N ASP A 74 -15.88 11.81 -8.85
CA ASP A 74 -15.29 12.42 -7.66
C ASP A 74 -15.50 11.52 -6.44
N GLN A 75 -14.40 11.04 -5.87
CA GLN A 75 -14.39 10.22 -4.66
C GLN A 75 -13.80 11.03 -3.49
N PRO A 76 -14.59 11.33 -2.45
CA PRO A 76 -14.09 12.11 -1.32
C PRO A 76 -13.04 11.33 -0.53
N LEU A 77 -11.88 11.96 -0.31
CA LEU A 77 -10.81 11.44 0.50
C LEU A 77 -10.97 11.88 1.95
N ILE A 78 -11.17 10.93 2.83
CA ILE A 78 -11.22 11.12 4.28
C ILE A 78 -9.98 10.51 4.90
N ILE A 79 -9.31 11.24 5.78
CA ILE A 79 -8.11 10.78 6.49
C ILE A 79 -8.42 10.66 7.96
N LYS A 80 -8.28 9.45 8.48
CA LYS A 80 -8.36 9.19 9.92
C LYS A 80 -6.98 8.81 10.45
N VAL A 81 -6.74 9.07 11.72
CA VAL A 81 -5.48 8.73 12.38
C VAL A 81 -5.74 8.10 13.73
N ALA A 82 -4.90 7.17 14.11
CA ALA A 82 -4.80 6.65 15.45
C ALA A 82 -3.32 6.43 15.83
N SER A 83 -3.03 6.48 17.12
CA SER A 83 -1.74 5.97 17.61
C SER A 83 -1.83 4.46 17.77
N LEU A 84 -0.78 3.76 17.41
CA LEU A 84 -0.70 2.32 17.68
C LEU A 84 -0.82 2.09 19.20
N PRO A 85 -1.69 1.19 19.67
CA PRO A 85 -1.94 0.98 21.08
C PRO A 85 -0.65 0.73 21.87
N GLY A 86 -0.40 1.55 22.88
CA GLY A 86 0.81 1.48 23.73
C GLY A 86 2.05 2.18 23.17
N GLU A 87 1.98 2.71 21.95
CA GLU A 87 3.11 3.31 21.24
C GLU A 87 2.79 4.73 20.74
N ARG A 88 3.81 5.50 20.39
CA ARG A 88 3.64 6.83 19.80
C ARG A 88 3.65 6.82 18.26
N LEU A 89 3.65 5.63 17.67
CA LEU A 89 3.61 5.44 16.22
C LEU A 89 2.22 5.80 15.68
N GLN A 90 2.16 6.71 14.71
CA GLN A 90 0.92 7.13 14.06
C GLN A 90 0.60 6.26 12.84
N VAL A 91 -0.64 5.77 12.79
CA VAL A 91 -1.20 5.05 11.64
C VAL A 91 -2.29 5.92 11.03
N TYR A 92 -2.14 6.22 9.75
CA TYR A 92 -3.06 6.99 8.93
C TYR A 92 -3.94 6.04 8.12
N PHE A 93 -5.23 6.29 8.14
CA PHE A 93 -6.23 5.49 7.44
C PHE A 93 -6.79 6.29 6.28
N ILE A 94 -6.65 5.74 5.07
CA ILE A 94 -7.30 6.23 3.87
C ILE A 94 -8.74 5.71 3.88
N ASP A 95 -9.69 6.61 3.96
CA ASP A 95 -11.11 6.27 4.11
C ASP A 95 -11.97 6.87 3.00
N ASN A 96 -12.97 6.10 2.60
CA ASN A 96 -14.04 6.48 1.70
C ASN A 96 -15.22 5.56 1.98
N GLU A 97 -16.43 6.11 2.11
CA GLU A 97 -17.59 5.31 2.51
C GLU A 97 -17.96 4.23 1.48
N GLU A 98 -17.85 4.51 0.21
CA GLU A 98 -18.20 3.55 -0.85
C GLU A 98 -17.18 2.42 -0.94
N TYR A 99 -15.88 2.76 -0.88
CA TYR A 99 -14.81 1.80 -1.10
C TYR A 99 -14.45 0.98 0.14
N PHE A 100 -14.50 1.56 1.35
CA PHE A 100 -13.91 0.91 2.52
C PHE A 100 -14.88 0.63 3.68
N LYS A 101 -16.13 1.06 3.63
CA LYS A 101 -17.10 0.84 4.73
C LYS A 101 -17.63 -0.60 4.80
N ARG A 102 -17.39 -1.42 3.78
CA ARG A 102 -17.84 -2.82 3.70
C ARG A 102 -17.25 -3.66 4.83
N LYS A 103 -18.00 -4.68 5.26
CA LYS A 103 -17.55 -5.59 6.33
C LYS A 103 -16.44 -6.54 5.87
N GLN A 104 -16.41 -6.88 4.59
CA GLN A 104 -15.42 -7.76 3.99
C GLN A 104 -14.30 -6.95 3.33
N TYR A 105 -13.10 -7.55 3.19
CA TYR A 105 -11.95 -6.87 2.61
C TYR A 105 -12.03 -6.77 1.09
N TYR A 106 -12.00 -7.90 0.38
CA TYR A 106 -11.85 -7.96 -1.08
C TYR A 106 -12.89 -8.84 -1.77
N PHE A 107 -13.62 -9.65 -1.00
CA PHE A 107 -14.60 -10.62 -1.47
C PHE A 107 -15.90 -10.44 -0.70
N ASP A 108 -17.02 -10.71 -1.33
CA ASP A 108 -18.32 -10.73 -0.67
C ASP A 108 -18.50 -11.99 0.20
N ASP A 109 -19.67 -12.13 0.83
CA ASP A 109 -20.00 -13.28 1.69
C ASP A 109 -20.08 -14.62 0.92
N GLU A 110 -20.22 -14.57 -0.42
CA GLU A 110 -20.24 -15.73 -1.31
C GLU A 110 -18.84 -16.07 -1.83
N GLY A 111 -17.84 -15.27 -1.50
CA GLY A 111 -16.46 -15.42 -1.94
C GLY A 111 -16.18 -14.88 -3.34
N LYS A 112 -17.10 -14.09 -3.93
CA LYS A 112 -16.89 -13.39 -5.19
C LYS A 112 -16.07 -12.12 -4.92
N PRO A 113 -15.02 -11.83 -5.72
CA PRO A 113 -14.30 -10.56 -5.62
C PRO A 113 -15.25 -9.38 -5.88
N PHE A 114 -15.03 -8.27 -5.16
CA PHE A 114 -15.74 -7.03 -5.47
C PHE A 114 -15.31 -6.51 -6.85
N ASP A 115 -16.27 -6.07 -7.63
CA ASP A 115 -16.07 -5.62 -9.02
C ASP A 115 -15.27 -4.29 -9.09
N ASP A 116 -15.15 -3.55 -7.97
CA ASP A 116 -14.45 -2.28 -7.85
C ASP A 116 -13.10 -2.36 -7.08
N ASN A 117 -12.53 -3.54 -6.93
CA ASN A 117 -11.26 -3.71 -6.23
C ASN A 117 -10.11 -2.92 -6.86
N ASP A 118 -10.12 -2.76 -8.18
CA ASP A 118 -9.16 -1.93 -8.91
C ASP A 118 -9.31 -0.44 -8.59
N GLU A 119 -10.55 0.08 -8.55
CA GLU A 119 -10.82 1.47 -8.17
C GLU A 119 -10.38 1.76 -6.72
N ARG A 120 -10.62 0.79 -5.83
CA ARG A 120 -10.19 0.87 -4.43
C ARG A 120 -8.67 0.93 -4.30
N ALA A 121 -7.93 0.15 -5.12
CA ALA A 121 -6.47 0.18 -5.14
C ALA A 121 -5.94 1.51 -5.71
N ILE A 122 -6.53 2.00 -6.80
CA ILE A 122 -6.21 3.31 -7.39
C ILE A 122 -6.47 4.42 -6.37
N PHE A 123 -7.65 4.43 -5.74
CA PHE A 123 -8.00 5.41 -4.72
C PHE A 123 -7.03 5.39 -3.55
N PHE A 124 -6.69 4.20 -3.05
CA PHE A 124 -5.74 4.04 -1.95
C PHE A 124 -4.37 4.60 -2.31
N ALA A 125 -3.80 4.19 -3.46
CA ALA A 125 -2.50 4.65 -3.90
C ALA A 125 -2.43 6.18 -4.04
N ARG A 126 -3.39 6.78 -4.77
CA ARG A 126 -3.46 8.24 -4.95
C ARG A 126 -3.74 8.97 -3.65
N GLY A 127 -4.64 8.42 -2.82
CA GLY A 127 -4.97 8.98 -1.52
C GLY A 127 -3.76 9.07 -0.58
N VAL A 128 -2.92 8.04 -0.55
CA VAL A 128 -1.65 8.07 0.20
C VAL A 128 -0.72 9.15 -0.33
N ILE A 129 -0.47 9.17 -1.65
CA ILE A 129 0.46 10.13 -2.28
C ILE A 129 0.02 11.58 -2.00
N GLU A 130 -1.25 11.92 -2.26
CA GLU A 130 -1.77 13.26 -2.03
C GLU A 130 -1.76 13.65 -0.54
N THR A 131 -2.01 12.69 0.36
CA THR A 131 -1.95 12.94 1.80
C THR A 131 -0.53 13.24 2.27
N ILE A 132 0.48 12.52 1.79
CA ILE A 132 1.90 12.77 2.11
C ILE A 132 2.32 14.17 1.63
N LYS A 133 1.91 14.56 0.41
CA LYS A 133 2.16 15.91 -0.11
C LYS A 133 1.52 16.97 0.78
N LYS A 134 0.25 16.78 1.17
CA LYS A 134 -0.49 17.71 2.04
C LYS A 134 0.10 17.78 3.46
N LEU A 135 0.70 16.70 3.94
CA LEU A 135 1.46 16.68 5.20
C LEU A 135 2.79 17.44 5.11
N ASN A 136 3.26 17.76 3.90
CA ASN A 136 4.59 18.31 3.64
C ASN A 136 5.71 17.47 4.31
N TRP A 137 5.60 16.16 4.16
CA TRP A 137 6.51 15.19 4.77
C TRP A 137 7.13 14.31 3.68
N VAL A 138 8.41 14.54 3.37
CA VAL A 138 9.14 13.83 2.32
C VAL A 138 9.76 12.58 2.90
N PRO A 139 9.37 11.35 2.47
CA PRO A 139 9.98 10.12 2.93
C PRO A 139 11.36 9.91 2.30
N ASP A 140 12.30 9.33 3.07
CA ASP A 140 13.56 8.79 2.56
C ASP A 140 13.38 7.38 2.03
N VAL A 141 12.46 6.61 2.65
CA VAL A 141 12.12 5.23 2.29
C VAL A 141 10.61 5.06 2.22
N ILE A 142 10.13 4.39 1.17
CA ILE A 142 8.74 3.95 1.00
C ILE A 142 8.76 2.43 0.95
N HIS A 143 8.17 1.79 1.96
CA HIS A 143 8.08 0.34 2.03
C HIS A 143 6.63 -0.12 1.82
N LEU A 144 6.40 -0.84 0.75
CA LEU A 144 5.11 -1.27 0.24
C LEU A 144 4.81 -2.70 0.67
N ASN A 145 3.62 -2.94 1.20
CA ASN A 145 3.18 -4.25 1.68
C ASN A 145 1.72 -4.48 1.30
N GLY A 146 1.46 -5.60 0.64
CA GLY A 146 0.13 -5.95 0.16
C GLY A 146 -0.22 -5.39 -1.21
N TRP A 147 -1.13 -6.07 -1.87
CA TRP A 147 -1.41 -5.87 -3.29
C TRP A 147 -1.93 -4.46 -3.66
N MET A 148 -2.77 -3.83 -2.84
CA MET A 148 -3.20 -2.45 -3.14
C MET A 148 -2.03 -1.46 -3.10
N ALA A 149 -1.02 -1.72 -2.24
CA ALA A 149 0.17 -0.88 -2.18
C ALA A 149 1.04 -1.01 -3.44
N SER A 150 0.91 -2.09 -4.22
CA SER A 150 1.65 -2.27 -5.47
C SER A 150 1.26 -1.25 -6.57
N PHE A 151 0.12 -0.60 -6.45
CA PHE A 151 -0.26 0.50 -7.35
C PHE A 151 0.54 1.79 -7.09
N VAL A 152 1.03 1.99 -5.88
CA VAL A 152 1.77 3.21 -5.51
C VAL A 152 3.00 3.46 -6.39
N PRO A 153 3.93 2.49 -6.58
CA PRO A 153 5.13 2.75 -7.39
C PRO A 153 4.80 2.97 -8.87
N ILE A 154 3.75 2.33 -9.39
CA ILE A 154 3.26 2.57 -10.75
C ILE A 154 2.84 4.05 -10.86
N TYR A 155 2.02 4.55 -9.94
CA TYR A 155 1.60 5.95 -9.93
C TYR A 155 2.76 6.92 -9.73
N LEU A 156 3.71 6.63 -8.85
CA LEU A 156 4.88 7.49 -8.61
C LEU A 156 5.78 7.63 -9.85
N LYS A 157 5.92 6.56 -10.63
CA LYS A 157 6.80 6.54 -11.81
C LYS A 157 6.08 6.88 -13.13
N THR A 158 4.76 7.17 -13.08
CA THR A 158 3.96 7.56 -14.25
C THR A 158 3.22 8.87 -14.01
N TYR A 159 2.04 8.84 -13.39
CA TYR A 159 1.19 10.01 -13.16
C TYR A 159 1.89 11.13 -12.37
N TYR A 160 2.70 10.76 -11.38
CA TYR A 160 3.47 11.68 -10.53
C TYR A 160 4.97 11.77 -10.91
N GLU A 161 5.37 11.28 -12.08
CA GLU A 161 6.79 11.24 -12.50
C GLU A 161 7.48 12.61 -12.43
N SER A 162 6.76 13.69 -12.77
CA SER A 162 7.28 15.05 -12.70
C SER A 162 7.29 15.65 -11.29
N ASP A 163 6.71 14.97 -10.30
CA ASP A 163 6.64 15.43 -8.92
C ASP A 163 7.97 15.17 -8.21
N THR A 164 8.62 16.25 -7.80
CA THR A 164 9.93 16.16 -7.13
C THR A 164 9.87 15.66 -5.70
N TYR A 165 8.66 15.47 -5.14
CA TYR A 165 8.43 15.12 -3.74
C TYR A 165 8.96 13.75 -3.36
N PHE A 166 8.88 12.78 -4.29
CA PHE A 166 9.22 11.37 -4.05
C PHE A 166 10.44 10.89 -4.84
N LYS A 167 11.08 11.78 -5.62
CA LYS A 167 12.11 11.38 -6.59
C LYS A 167 13.34 10.71 -5.96
N ASP A 168 13.67 11.11 -4.73
CA ASP A 168 14.87 10.62 -4.02
C ASP A 168 14.53 9.51 -3.01
N ALA A 169 13.25 9.15 -2.86
CA ALA A 169 12.82 8.10 -1.95
C ALA A 169 13.20 6.72 -2.50
N LYS A 170 13.81 5.89 -1.66
CA LYS A 170 14.03 4.47 -1.97
C LYS A 170 12.72 3.70 -1.81
N ILE A 171 12.29 3.01 -2.85
CA ILE A 171 11.04 2.24 -2.86
C ILE A 171 11.35 0.75 -2.72
N VAL A 172 10.81 0.13 -1.67
CA VAL A 172 10.94 -1.31 -1.37
C VAL A 172 9.56 -1.96 -1.46
N LEU A 173 9.44 -3.09 -2.13
CA LEU A 173 8.22 -3.89 -2.23
C LEU A 173 8.42 -5.24 -1.54
N SER A 174 7.60 -5.53 -0.53
CA SER A 174 7.51 -6.85 0.08
C SER A 174 6.39 -7.68 -0.54
N LEU A 175 6.71 -8.92 -0.90
CA LEU A 175 5.80 -9.85 -1.54
C LEU A 175 5.19 -10.81 -0.51
N TYR A 176 3.88 -10.96 -0.56
CA TYR A 176 3.12 -11.87 0.31
C TYR A 176 2.18 -12.73 -0.51
N ASN A 177 1.88 -13.93 0.00
CA ASN A 177 0.86 -14.80 -0.58
C ASN A 177 -0.52 -14.26 -0.21
N GLU A 178 -1.10 -13.50 -1.10
CA GLU A 178 -2.44 -12.97 -0.95
C GLU A 178 -3.40 -13.72 -1.87
N LYS A 179 -4.67 -13.84 -1.44
CA LYS A 179 -5.69 -14.44 -2.28
C LYS A 179 -5.84 -13.60 -3.55
N ASP A 180 -5.63 -14.25 -4.70
CA ASP A 180 -5.77 -13.58 -5.99
C ASP A 180 -7.23 -13.20 -6.22
N ALA A 181 -7.47 -11.91 -6.44
CA ALA A 181 -8.76 -11.38 -6.86
C ALA A 181 -8.66 -10.97 -8.33
N ALA A 182 -9.65 -11.36 -9.12
CA ALA A 182 -9.79 -10.80 -10.45
C ALA A 182 -10.05 -9.28 -10.32
N LEU A 183 -9.36 -8.51 -11.12
CA LEU A 183 -9.60 -7.08 -11.27
C LEU A 183 -10.53 -6.85 -12.47
N ASP A 184 -11.22 -5.68 -12.50
CA ASP A 184 -12.08 -5.33 -13.62
C ASP A 184 -11.30 -5.36 -14.94
N GLN A 185 -11.84 -6.03 -15.95
CA GLN A 185 -11.24 -6.08 -17.30
C GLN A 185 -11.16 -4.68 -17.94
N ASN A 186 -11.95 -3.72 -17.47
CA ASN A 186 -11.90 -2.33 -17.91
C ASN A 186 -10.86 -1.47 -17.17
N ILE A 187 -10.05 -2.04 -16.27
CA ILE A 187 -9.00 -1.32 -15.53
C ILE A 187 -8.07 -0.53 -16.46
N ALA A 188 -7.83 -1.03 -17.67
CA ALA A 188 -7.02 -0.33 -18.68
C ALA A 188 -7.61 1.05 -19.04
N ALA A 189 -8.95 1.16 -19.16
CA ALA A 189 -9.61 2.44 -19.43
C ALA A 189 -9.51 3.40 -18.24
N LYS A 190 -9.63 2.88 -17.02
CA LYS A 190 -9.50 3.67 -15.78
C LYS A 190 -8.08 4.22 -15.61
N LEU A 191 -7.06 3.40 -15.83
CA LEU A 191 -5.67 3.82 -15.76
C LEU A 191 -5.28 4.78 -16.90
N LYS A 192 -5.85 4.59 -18.10
CA LYS A 192 -5.64 5.51 -19.22
C LYS A 192 -6.18 6.91 -18.93
N PHE A 193 -7.23 7.05 -18.10
CA PHE A 193 -7.71 8.34 -17.64
C PHE A 193 -6.62 9.13 -16.88
N ASP A 194 -5.78 8.42 -16.14
CA ASP A 194 -4.60 8.96 -15.46
C ASP A 194 -3.32 8.94 -16.35
N ASN A 195 -3.46 8.76 -17.68
CA ASN A 195 -2.36 8.64 -18.64
C ASN A 195 -1.42 7.46 -18.38
N ILE A 196 -1.86 6.43 -17.67
CA ILE A 196 -1.09 5.22 -17.42
C ILE A 196 -1.45 4.17 -18.47
N SER A 197 -0.43 3.66 -19.18
CA SER A 197 -0.57 2.64 -20.22
C SER A 197 0.70 1.80 -20.32
N GLY A 198 0.64 0.72 -21.10
CA GLY A 198 1.81 -0.13 -21.38
C GLY A 198 2.21 -1.08 -20.25
N LEU A 199 1.38 -1.21 -19.21
CA LEU A 199 1.58 -2.21 -18.17
C LEU A 199 1.27 -3.60 -18.73
N LYS A 200 2.16 -4.57 -18.50
CA LYS A 200 1.94 -5.98 -18.91
C LYS A 200 0.76 -6.61 -18.18
N ALA A 201 0.50 -6.17 -16.94
CA ALA A 201 -0.64 -6.61 -16.16
C ALA A 201 -1.99 -6.37 -16.84
N LEU A 202 -2.08 -5.43 -17.80
CA LEU A 202 -3.32 -5.14 -18.54
C LEU A 202 -3.71 -6.22 -19.55
N ASP A 203 -2.80 -7.11 -19.92
CA ASP A 203 -3.11 -8.24 -20.82
C ASP A 203 -3.99 -9.30 -20.14
N ASN A 204 -3.85 -9.45 -18.82
CA ASN A 204 -4.65 -10.35 -17.99
C ASN A 204 -4.74 -9.79 -16.56
N PRO A 205 -5.65 -8.83 -16.30
CA PRO A 205 -5.70 -8.11 -15.04
C PRO A 205 -6.05 -9.02 -13.85
N SER A 206 -5.15 -9.10 -12.89
CA SER A 206 -5.34 -9.75 -11.60
C SER A 206 -4.45 -9.10 -10.55
N VAL A 207 -4.70 -9.37 -9.29
CA VAL A 207 -3.84 -8.93 -8.18
C VAL A 207 -2.39 -9.36 -8.41
N LYS A 208 -2.18 -10.64 -8.76
CA LYS A 208 -0.82 -11.19 -8.97
C LYS A 208 -0.09 -10.52 -10.14
N THR A 209 -0.78 -10.28 -11.26
CA THR A 209 -0.15 -9.66 -12.42
C THR A 209 0.23 -8.21 -12.16
N PHE A 210 -0.58 -7.45 -11.40
CA PHE A 210 -0.23 -6.10 -10.98
C PHE A 210 0.92 -6.06 -9.98
N VAL A 211 0.96 -6.98 -9.01
CA VAL A 211 2.09 -7.11 -8.08
C VAL A 211 3.37 -7.44 -8.86
N ALA A 212 3.32 -8.39 -9.79
CA ALA A 212 4.47 -8.75 -10.61
C ALA A 212 4.96 -7.58 -11.48
N ASP A 213 4.04 -6.84 -12.12
CA ASP A 213 4.41 -5.69 -12.96
C ASP A 213 4.98 -4.53 -12.13
N SER A 214 4.47 -4.32 -10.92
CA SER A 214 4.94 -3.27 -10.01
C SER A 214 6.41 -3.44 -9.58
N MET A 215 6.95 -4.65 -9.64
CA MET A 215 8.37 -4.91 -9.36
C MET A 215 9.31 -4.11 -10.28
N ASN A 216 8.85 -3.72 -11.48
CA ASN A 216 9.63 -2.91 -12.42
C ASN A 216 9.70 -1.41 -12.05
N TYR A 217 8.93 -0.99 -11.05
CA TYR A 217 8.77 0.40 -10.63
C TYR A 217 9.36 0.69 -9.24
N VAL A 218 10.09 -0.28 -8.66
CA VAL A 218 10.68 -0.17 -7.31
C VAL A 218 12.20 -0.34 -7.37
N ASP A 219 12.88 0.06 -6.31
CA ASP A 219 14.34 -0.03 -6.20
C ASP A 219 14.80 -1.37 -5.63
N MET A 220 13.92 -2.06 -4.90
CA MET A 220 14.18 -3.38 -4.33
C MET A 220 12.89 -4.17 -4.11
N VAL A 221 12.98 -5.48 -4.33
CA VAL A 221 11.93 -6.45 -4.02
C VAL A 221 12.45 -7.40 -2.93
N VAL A 222 11.59 -7.73 -1.96
CA VAL A 222 11.93 -8.67 -0.88
C VAL A 222 10.76 -9.64 -0.65
N LYS A 223 11.05 -10.88 -0.26
CA LYS A 223 10.02 -11.82 0.18
C LYS A 223 9.53 -11.44 1.57
N GLY A 224 8.28 -11.09 1.70
CA GLY A 224 7.59 -10.85 2.99
C GLY A 224 7.10 -12.16 3.61
N ASP A 225 6.76 -13.16 2.81
CA ASP A 225 6.59 -14.56 3.21
C ASP A 225 7.86 -15.36 2.87
N GLU A 226 8.22 -16.31 3.73
CA GLU A 226 9.41 -17.14 3.53
C GLU A 226 9.32 -17.96 2.24
N PHE A 227 8.12 -18.47 1.93
CA PHE A 227 7.82 -19.20 0.71
C PHE A 227 6.71 -18.50 -0.04
N LEU A 228 6.96 -18.12 -1.30
CA LEU A 228 5.96 -17.55 -2.20
C LEU A 228 5.27 -18.65 -3.02
N ASP A 229 4.05 -18.40 -3.45
CA ASP A 229 3.38 -19.26 -4.40
C ASP A 229 4.12 -19.28 -5.76
N GLU A 230 3.83 -20.30 -6.59
CA GLU A 230 4.57 -20.59 -7.81
C GLU A 230 4.65 -19.37 -8.77
N ASP A 231 3.54 -18.67 -8.98
CA ASP A 231 3.48 -17.56 -9.92
C ASP A 231 4.30 -16.36 -9.41
N LEU A 232 4.17 -16.06 -8.11
CA LEU A 232 4.84 -14.93 -7.50
C LEU A 232 6.34 -15.21 -7.30
N ASP A 233 6.70 -16.46 -6.94
CA ASP A 233 8.11 -16.87 -6.85
C ASP A 233 8.79 -16.84 -8.22
N LYS A 234 8.10 -17.27 -9.27
CA LYS A 234 8.58 -17.16 -10.64
C LYS A 234 8.82 -15.70 -11.02
N ALA A 235 7.85 -14.81 -10.79
CA ALA A 235 8.00 -13.38 -11.07
C ALA A 235 9.15 -12.77 -10.27
N PHE A 236 9.31 -13.13 -8.99
CA PHE A 236 10.44 -12.72 -8.16
C PHE A 236 11.78 -13.17 -8.73
N ASN A 237 11.87 -14.41 -9.22
CA ASN A 237 13.12 -14.93 -9.79
C ASN A 237 13.47 -14.29 -11.14
N GLU A 238 12.46 -13.95 -11.95
CA GLU A 238 12.63 -13.39 -13.29
C GLU A 238 12.83 -11.86 -13.31
N THR A 239 12.46 -11.13 -12.23
CA THR A 239 12.64 -9.67 -12.20
C THR A 239 14.11 -9.28 -12.28
N ALA A 240 14.39 -8.23 -13.07
CA ALA A 240 15.71 -7.59 -13.13
C ALA A 240 15.95 -6.61 -11.96
N THR A 241 14.91 -6.25 -11.22
CA THR A 241 15.01 -5.36 -10.06
C THR A 241 15.86 -5.99 -8.96
N PRO A 242 16.73 -5.24 -8.28
CA PRO A 242 17.46 -5.71 -7.11
C PRO A 242 16.52 -6.40 -6.12
N LYS A 243 16.91 -7.55 -5.62
CA LYS A 243 16.06 -8.37 -4.78
C LYS A 243 16.81 -8.97 -3.60
N SER A 244 16.08 -9.23 -2.53
CA SER A 244 16.58 -9.89 -1.34
C SER A 244 15.63 -11.02 -0.95
N GLU A 245 16.19 -12.14 -0.54
CA GLU A 245 15.42 -13.23 0.06
C GLU A 245 14.78 -12.76 1.36
N TYR A 246 13.90 -13.58 1.91
CA TYR A 246 13.23 -13.30 3.17
C TYR A 246 14.25 -12.93 4.26
N LEU A 247 14.05 -11.76 4.85
CA LEU A 247 14.85 -11.27 5.96
C LEU A 247 14.03 -11.31 7.25
N ASP A 248 14.65 -11.77 8.32
CA ASP A 248 14.03 -11.60 9.62
C ASP A 248 14.01 -10.12 10.04
N ILE A 249 13.22 -9.84 11.07
CA ILE A 249 13.03 -8.46 11.55
C ILE A 249 14.34 -7.83 12.04
N ASN A 250 15.34 -8.63 12.48
CA ASN A 250 16.59 -8.10 12.99
C ASN A 250 17.50 -7.56 11.89
N SER A 251 17.32 -8.02 10.67
CA SER A 251 18.11 -7.59 9.50
C SER A 251 17.38 -6.57 8.61
N ILE A 252 16.18 -6.09 8.99
CA ILE A 252 15.38 -5.16 8.18
C ILE A 252 16.12 -3.87 7.79
N ASN A 253 17.05 -3.39 8.63
CA ASN A 253 17.86 -2.21 8.36
C ASN A 253 18.74 -2.34 7.10
N GLN A 254 18.95 -3.57 6.61
CA GLN A 254 19.70 -3.82 5.39
C GLN A 254 18.90 -3.49 4.12
N LEU A 255 17.57 -3.36 4.26
CA LEU A 255 16.67 -2.99 3.15
C LEU A 255 16.65 -1.48 2.88
N TYR A 256 17.12 -0.64 3.81
CA TYR A 256 17.05 0.83 3.80
C TYR A 256 18.43 1.50 3.70
#